data_244601fee077bde27088ad995a976fa1
#
_entry.id   244601fee077bde27088ad995a976fa1
#
_cell.length_a   1.000
_cell.length_b   1.000
_cell.length_c   1.000
_cell.angle_alpha   90.00
_cell.angle_beta   90.00
_cell.angle_gamma   90.00
#
_symmetry.space_group_name_H-M   'P 1'
#
loop_
_entity.id
_entity.type
_entity.pdbx_description
1 polymer ?
#
loop_
_entity_poly.entity_id
_entity_poly.type
_entity_poly.pdbx_seq_one_letter_code
_entity_poly.pdbx_strand_id
1 'polypeptide(L)'
;MVYMPYNIYKGDYMTEFKLIAYEKENGEVPVEEFLDSVNPKMRAKIFGLLGILQEKGNMLREPYSKHLDDGIFELRCKFGSDITRVLYFFYYEGKIILTNGFVKKTQKT
;
A
#
# COMPACT_ATOMS: atom_id res chain seq x y z
N MET A 1 -14.23 4.63 -4.05
CA MET A 1 -13.04 4.15 -3.37
C MET A 1 -13.44 3.33 -2.15
N VAL A 2 -12.65 2.34 -1.84
CA VAL A 2 -12.96 1.40 -0.76
C VAL A 2 -12.00 1.64 0.39
N TYR A 3 -12.54 1.79 1.59
CA TYR A 3 -11.74 1.97 2.78
C TYR A 3 -11.24 0.60 3.27
N MET A 4 -9.95 0.53 3.62
CA MET A 4 -9.34 -0.73 4.05
C MET A 4 -9.46 -0.86 5.56
N PRO A 5 -10.30 -1.75 6.06
CA PRO A 5 -10.70 -1.71 7.47
C PRO A 5 -9.70 -2.24 8.47
N TYR A 6 -8.67 -2.97 8.04
CA TYR A 6 -7.78 -3.59 9.01
C TYR A 6 -6.92 -2.58 9.76
N ASN A 7 -7.03 -1.32 9.44
CA ASN A 7 -6.21 -0.30 10.07
C ASN A 7 -6.89 0.45 11.18
N ILE A 8 -8.14 0.18 11.41
CA ILE A 8 -8.93 1.07 12.25
C ILE A 8 -8.70 0.94 13.73
N TYR A 9 -7.95 -0.06 14.14
CA TYR A 9 -7.78 -0.29 15.56
C TYR A 9 -7.06 0.84 16.28
N LYS A 10 -6.49 1.76 15.56
CA LYS A 10 -5.80 2.88 16.18
C LYS A 10 -6.58 4.16 16.15
N GLY A 11 -7.83 4.08 15.90
CA GLY A 11 -8.64 5.21 15.56
C GLY A 11 -8.85 6.27 16.60
N ASP A 12 -8.41 6.07 17.83
CA ASP A 12 -8.63 7.08 18.84
C ASP A 12 -7.66 8.26 18.74
N TYR A 13 -6.70 8.21 17.83
CA TYR A 13 -5.77 9.33 17.63
C TYR A 13 -5.90 9.86 16.24
N MET A 14 -6.06 11.13 16.17
CA MET A 14 -6.40 11.78 14.94
C MET A 14 -5.27 11.89 13.95
N THR A 15 -4.07 11.53 14.31
CA THR A 15 -2.94 11.76 13.41
C THR A 15 -2.72 10.69 12.38
N GLU A 16 -3.50 9.62 12.45
CA GLU A 16 -3.30 8.54 11.50
C GLU A 16 -3.94 8.86 10.17
N PHE A 17 -3.31 8.35 9.11
CA PHE A 17 -3.84 8.48 7.79
C PHE A 17 -4.90 7.41 7.54
N LYS A 18 -5.73 7.62 6.53
CA LYS A 18 -6.73 6.65 6.12
C LYS A 18 -6.29 6.02 4.82
N LEU A 19 -6.24 4.71 4.79
CA LEU A 19 -5.92 3.99 3.55
C LEU A 19 -7.20 3.71 2.80
N ILE A 20 -7.23 4.10 1.54
CA ILE A 20 -8.40 3.95 0.69
C ILE A 20 -7.95 3.29 -0.60
N ALA A 21 -8.60 2.19 -0.95
CA ALA A 21 -8.28 1.48 -2.18
C ALA A 21 -9.10 2.10 -3.32
N TYR A 22 -8.41 2.42 -4.41
CA TYR A 22 -9.06 3.00 -5.57
C TYR A 22 -9.98 1.96 -6.23
N GLU A 23 -11.17 2.39 -6.56
CA GLU A 23 -12.16 1.55 -7.21
C GLU A 23 -12.45 2.12 -8.59
N LYS A 24 -12.38 1.26 -9.61
CA LYS A 24 -12.70 1.66 -10.97
C LYS A 24 -14.20 1.83 -11.13
N GLU A 25 -14.60 2.48 -12.24
CA GLU A 25 -16.01 2.67 -12.53
C GLU A 25 -16.78 1.36 -12.61
N ASN A 26 -16.14 0.30 -13.07
CA ASN A 26 -16.78 -0.99 -13.20
C ASN A 26 -16.82 -1.78 -11.89
N GLY A 27 -16.37 -1.20 -10.80
CA GLY A 27 -16.38 -1.84 -9.50
C GLY A 27 -15.14 -2.61 -9.15
N GLU A 28 -14.21 -2.75 -10.06
CA GLU A 28 -12.96 -3.45 -9.76
C GLU A 28 -12.09 -2.61 -8.85
N VAL A 29 -11.41 -3.29 -7.93
CA VAL A 29 -10.50 -2.65 -6.98
C VAL A 29 -9.13 -3.28 -7.16
N PRO A 30 -8.27 -2.70 -8.01
CA PRO A 30 -7.03 -3.37 -8.41
C PRO A 30 -6.13 -3.77 -7.26
N VAL A 31 -6.00 -2.95 -6.23
CA VAL A 31 -5.09 -3.31 -5.15
C VAL A 31 -5.63 -4.51 -4.36
N GLU A 32 -6.95 -4.62 -4.22
CA GLU A 32 -7.52 -5.78 -3.54
C GLU A 32 -7.31 -7.04 -4.36
N GLU A 33 -7.50 -6.94 -5.67
CA GLU A 33 -7.25 -8.06 -6.55
C GLU A 33 -5.80 -8.51 -6.46
N PHE A 34 -4.89 -7.54 -6.42
CA PHE A 34 -3.49 -7.86 -6.26
C PHE A 34 -3.23 -8.56 -4.93
N LEU A 35 -3.78 -8.03 -3.84
CA LEU A 35 -3.54 -8.63 -2.53
C LEU A 35 -4.09 -10.06 -2.45
N ASP A 36 -5.20 -10.31 -3.12
CA ASP A 36 -5.76 -11.66 -3.16
C ASP A 36 -4.90 -12.61 -3.96
N SER A 37 -4.10 -12.09 -4.89
CA SER A 37 -3.32 -12.92 -5.79
C SER A 37 -1.97 -13.36 -5.22
N VAL A 38 -1.47 -12.68 -4.19
CA VAL A 38 -0.17 -13.04 -3.63
C VAL A 38 -0.34 -14.11 -2.58
N ASN A 39 0.76 -14.83 -2.28
CA ASN A 39 0.66 -15.88 -1.29
C ASN A 39 0.40 -15.29 0.09
N PRO A 40 -0.15 -16.11 1.01
CA PRO A 40 -0.57 -15.58 2.30
C PRO A 40 0.54 -14.94 3.13
N LYS A 41 1.75 -15.44 3.04
CA LYS A 41 2.84 -14.87 3.82
C LYS A 41 3.24 -13.50 3.30
N MET A 42 3.29 -13.36 1.98
CA MET A 42 3.56 -12.07 1.38
C MET A 42 2.43 -11.09 1.71
N ARG A 43 1.18 -11.56 1.64
CA ARG A 43 0.04 -10.71 1.97
C ARG A 43 0.14 -10.19 3.39
N ALA A 44 0.50 -11.05 4.33
CA ALA A 44 0.63 -10.64 5.73
C ALA A 44 1.70 -9.56 5.88
N LYS A 45 2.82 -9.72 5.18
CA LYS A 45 3.87 -8.71 5.26
C LYS A 45 3.43 -7.38 4.65
N ILE A 46 2.70 -7.44 3.55
CA ILE A 46 2.18 -6.22 2.95
C ILE A 46 1.22 -5.53 3.90
N PHE A 47 0.32 -6.28 4.54
CA PHE A 47 -0.61 -5.68 5.49
C PHE A 47 0.13 -5.02 6.64
N GLY A 48 1.17 -5.68 7.14
CA GLY A 48 1.97 -5.06 8.21
C GLY A 48 2.59 -3.76 7.77
N LEU A 49 3.10 -3.72 6.56
CA LEU A 49 3.74 -2.51 6.04
C LEU A 49 2.71 -1.43 5.74
N LEU A 50 1.53 -1.81 5.29
CA LEU A 50 0.45 -0.84 5.11
C LEU A 50 0.06 -0.20 6.44
N GLY A 51 0.07 -0.98 7.52
CA GLY A 51 -0.19 -0.41 8.83
C GLY A 51 0.86 0.61 9.23
N ILE A 52 2.11 0.34 8.92
CA ILE A 52 3.17 1.29 9.19
C ILE A 52 3.00 2.54 8.33
N LEU A 53 2.63 2.38 7.07
CA LEU A 53 2.36 3.52 6.21
C LEU A 53 1.23 4.37 6.77
N GLN A 54 0.18 3.73 7.27
CA GLN A 54 -0.93 4.48 7.85
C GLN A 54 -0.47 5.32 9.04
N GLU A 55 0.43 4.78 9.81
CA GLU A 55 0.91 5.45 11.01
C GLU A 55 1.87 6.59 10.66
N LYS A 56 2.79 6.34 9.74
CA LYS A 56 3.87 7.27 9.46
C LYS A 56 3.60 8.19 8.28
N GLY A 57 2.72 7.77 7.38
CA GLY A 57 2.39 8.59 6.22
C GLY A 57 3.61 9.02 5.45
N ASN A 58 3.73 10.31 5.25
CA ASN A 58 4.81 10.87 4.46
C ASN A 58 6.17 10.81 5.17
N MET A 59 6.21 10.32 6.39
CA MET A 59 7.48 10.10 7.09
C MET A 59 8.11 8.77 6.76
N LEU A 60 7.37 7.87 6.11
CA LEU A 60 7.92 6.58 5.74
C LEU A 60 8.91 6.75 4.62
N ARG A 61 10.08 6.13 4.75
CA ARG A 61 11.21 6.34 3.84
C ARG A 61 11.70 5.02 3.26
N GLU A 62 12.66 5.14 2.35
CA GLU A 62 13.33 3.97 1.83
C GLU A 62 13.97 3.20 2.98
N PRO A 63 14.03 1.90 2.86
CA PRO A 63 13.71 1.09 1.66
C PRO A 63 12.24 0.73 1.52
N TYR A 64 11.39 1.16 2.44
CA TYR A 64 9.99 0.73 2.44
C TYR A 64 9.13 1.54 1.51
N SER A 65 9.45 2.80 1.34
CA SER A 65 8.67 3.70 0.49
C SER A 65 9.61 4.49 -0.39
N LYS A 66 9.26 4.61 -1.66
CA LYS A 66 10.06 5.37 -2.60
C LYS A 66 9.15 6.27 -3.41
N HIS A 67 9.51 7.54 -3.50
CA HIS A 67 8.81 8.49 -4.36
C HIS A 67 9.24 8.25 -5.80
N LEU A 68 8.28 8.04 -6.68
CA LEU A 68 8.57 7.78 -8.09
C LEU A 68 8.58 9.07 -8.87
N ASP A 69 7.37 9.65 -9.07
CA ASP A 69 7.24 10.81 -9.91
C ASP A 69 5.83 11.35 -9.72
N ASP A 70 5.66 12.66 -9.90
CA ASP A 70 4.35 13.29 -9.89
C ASP A 70 3.50 12.93 -8.67
N GLY A 71 4.14 12.82 -7.52
CA GLY A 71 3.40 12.54 -6.30
C GLY A 71 3.02 11.09 -6.10
N ILE A 72 3.49 10.20 -6.96
CA ILE A 72 3.23 8.76 -6.84
C ILE A 72 4.36 8.11 -6.07
N PHE A 73 4.00 7.28 -5.11
CA PHE A 73 4.96 6.54 -4.29
C PHE A 73 4.74 5.05 -4.49
N GLU A 74 5.78 4.29 -4.22
CA GLU A 74 5.62 2.83 -4.20
C GLU A 74 6.00 2.32 -2.81
N LEU A 75 5.17 1.43 -2.30
CA LEU A 75 5.44 0.72 -1.06
C LEU A 75 6.08 -0.61 -1.44
N ARG A 76 7.25 -0.86 -0.93
CA ARG A 76 8.07 -2.00 -1.34
C ARG A 76 8.12 -3.03 -0.23
N CYS A 77 7.76 -4.26 -0.55
CA CYS A 77 7.77 -5.33 0.42
C CYS A 77 8.50 -6.52 -0.17
N LYS A 78 9.54 -6.98 0.53
CA LYS A 78 10.35 -8.07 0.04
C LYS A 78 10.06 -9.33 0.85
N PHE A 79 9.89 -10.43 0.16
CA PHE A 79 9.74 -11.72 0.79
C PHE A 79 10.36 -12.77 -0.11
N GLY A 80 11.43 -13.41 0.37
CA GLY A 80 12.19 -14.31 -0.48
C GLY A 80 12.84 -13.54 -1.62
N SER A 81 12.66 -14.03 -2.82
CA SER A 81 13.21 -13.39 -4.01
C SER A 81 12.20 -12.44 -4.67
N ASP A 82 11.01 -12.35 -4.12
CA ASP A 82 9.97 -11.51 -4.70
C ASP A 82 9.93 -10.16 -4.00
N ILE A 83 9.71 -9.13 -4.79
CA ILE A 83 9.49 -7.78 -4.27
C ILE A 83 8.14 -7.33 -4.79
N THR A 84 7.24 -7.02 -3.88
CA THR A 84 5.96 -6.46 -4.27
C THR A 84 6.00 -4.96 -4.17
N ARG A 85 5.22 -4.33 -4.99
CA ARG A 85 5.12 -2.88 -5.03
C ARG A 85 3.66 -2.51 -5.07
N VAL A 86 3.27 -1.64 -4.13
CA VAL A 86 1.91 -1.11 -4.08
C VAL A 86 2.04 0.38 -4.31
N LEU A 87 1.37 0.88 -5.33
CA LEU A 87 1.46 2.29 -5.69
C LEU A 87 0.41 3.08 -4.95
N TYR A 88 0.80 4.27 -4.49
CA TYR A 88 -0.12 5.09 -3.72
C TYR A 88 0.23 6.57 -3.88
N PHE A 89 -0.72 7.42 -3.48
CA PHE A 89 -0.47 8.85 -3.41
C PHE A 89 -1.26 9.43 -2.24
N PHE A 90 -0.85 10.60 -1.81
CA PHE A 90 -1.52 11.29 -0.70
C PHE A 90 -2.62 12.18 -1.24
N TYR A 91 -3.72 12.20 -0.55
CA TYR A 91 -4.88 12.96 -0.94
C TYR A 91 -5.35 13.79 0.25
N TYR A 92 -6.32 14.67 0.03
CA TYR A 92 -6.78 15.58 1.05
C TYR A 92 -7.20 14.87 2.33
N GLU A 93 -7.06 15.60 3.45
CA GLU A 93 -7.57 15.17 4.74
C GLU A 93 -6.96 13.86 5.22
N GLY A 94 -5.67 13.71 4.99
CA GLY A 94 -4.97 12.56 5.54
C GLY A 94 -5.28 11.24 4.88
N LYS A 95 -5.74 11.26 3.64
CA LYS A 95 -6.03 10.03 2.91
C LYS A 95 -4.84 9.58 2.11
N ILE A 96 -4.64 8.28 2.05
CA ILE A 96 -3.64 7.65 1.20
C ILE A 96 -4.41 6.75 0.24
N ILE A 97 -4.29 7.02 -1.04
CA ILE A 97 -5.03 6.27 -2.06
C ILE A 97 -4.11 5.19 -2.63
N LEU A 98 -4.52 3.94 -2.45
CA LEU A 98 -3.79 2.80 -3.01
C LEU A 98 -4.37 2.49 -4.38
N THR A 99 -3.53 2.54 -5.41
CA THR A 99 -4.05 2.39 -6.76
C THR A 99 -3.99 0.96 -7.25
N ASN A 100 -2.80 0.37 -7.24
CA ASN A 100 -2.67 -1.02 -7.65
C ASN A 100 -1.35 -1.57 -7.13
N GLY A 101 -1.09 -2.84 -7.41
CA GLY A 101 0.14 -3.46 -7.00
C GLY A 101 0.58 -4.50 -7.99
N PHE A 102 1.84 -4.90 -7.86
CA PHE A 102 2.39 -5.93 -8.72
C PHE A 102 3.60 -6.56 -8.05
N VAL A 103 3.97 -7.73 -8.53
CA VAL A 103 5.14 -8.44 -8.05
C VAL A 103 6.26 -8.22 -9.06
N LYS A 104 7.42 -7.82 -8.55
CA LYS A 104 8.59 -7.68 -9.38
C LYS A 104 9.64 -8.65 -8.87
N LYS A 105 10.00 -9.61 -9.70
CA LYS A 105 11.00 -10.57 -9.30
C LYS A 105 12.39 -9.99 -9.49
N THR A 106 13.30 -10.41 -8.61
CA THR A 106 14.66 -9.97 -8.70
C THR A 106 15.26 -10.45 -10.00
N GLN A 107 15.83 -9.53 -10.75
CA GLN A 107 16.46 -9.86 -12.01
C GLN A 107 17.88 -10.31 -11.79
N LYS A 108 18.25 -11.33 -12.50
CA LYS A 108 19.64 -11.73 -12.56
C LYS A 108 20.23 -11.23 -13.83
N THR A 109 21.33 -10.60 -13.74
CA THR A 109 21.97 -10.08 -14.95
C THR A 109 23.31 -10.73 -15.16
#